data_20946f7c13db531fe749e934025d628f
#
_entry.id   20946f7c13db531fe749e934025d628f
#
_cell.length_a   1.000
_cell.length_b   1.000
_cell.length_c   1.000
_cell.angle_alpha   90.00
_cell.angle_beta   90.00
_cell.angle_gamma   90.00
#
_symmetry.space_group_name_H-M   'P 1'
#
loop_
_entity.id
_entity.type
_entity.pdbx_description
1 polymer ?
#
loop_
_entity_poly.entity_id
_entity_poly.type
_entity_poly.pdbx_seq_one_letter_code
_entity_poly.pdbx_strand_id
1 'polypeptide(L)'
;MPHTRSAAFTLIELLVVIAIIAILIGLLLPAVQKVREAANRMKCSNNLKQIGLAMHNYESRHGEFPPGFGSFVMPDDHSSPNGPGWGWAAYLLEDLEQSNLHRRIDFSRSILDSAHADVRTTVLSVFLCPSDPGKKVIPVYQFDGSFSGGILCDAARSNYVAVFGTGEVGEDPPEVADGVFYRNSRTTTGDITDGLSNTFFVGERGSRLAMMTWVGAIYGSGVPRQPLVGPAASWAGEGAGVHCLGHASNEPGHTPNGSSLHVDDFSSFHPTGVLFLRGDGSVRMLTDSVNPAVYQAMVTRAGGEAASVD
;
A
#
# COMPACT_ATOMS: atom_id res chain seq x y z
N MET A 1 74.45 4.95 2.21
CA MET A 1 72.99 4.88 2.14
C MET A 1 72.48 4.41 3.47
N PRO A 2 71.66 5.18 4.20
CA PRO A 2 71.16 4.75 5.48
C PRO A 2 70.03 3.72 5.24
N HIS A 3 70.18 2.51 5.76
CA HIS A 3 69.14 1.49 5.82
C HIS A 3 68.05 1.93 6.79
N THR A 4 66.91 2.33 6.27
CA THR A 4 65.70 2.51 7.10
C THR A 4 65.26 1.15 7.61
N ARG A 5 65.36 0.91 8.91
CA ARG A 5 64.80 -0.26 9.57
C ARG A 5 63.29 -0.16 9.50
N SER A 6 62.67 -1.02 8.72
CA SER A 6 61.22 -1.20 8.78
C SER A 6 60.86 -1.82 10.13
N ALA A 7 60.06 -1.12 10.90
CA ALA A 7 59.50 -1.65 12.13
C ALA A 7 58.61 -2.85 11.78
N ALA A 8 58.92 -4.04 12.28
CA ALA A 8 58.08 -5.22 12.10
C ALA A 8 56.85 -5.12 13.05
N PHE A 9 55.68 -5.29 12.48
CA PHE A 9 54.42 -5.27 13.22
C PHE A 9 54.30 -6.55 14.09
N THR A 10 53.99 -6.41 15.36
CA THR A 10 53.81 -7.55 16.26
C THR A 10 52.43 -8.17 16.13
N LEU A 11 52.30 -9.46 16.41
CA LEU A 11 51.01 -10.18 16.39
C LEU A 11 50.01 -9.58 17.38
N ILE A 12 50.48 -9.09 18.52
CA ILE A 12 49.67 -8.46 19.56
C ILE A 12 49.10 -7.11 19.08
N GLU A 13 49.93 -6.28 18.42
CA GLU A 13 49.42 -5.00 17.84
C GLU A 13 48.32 -5.24 16.79
N LEU A 14 48.46 -6.25 15.96
CA LEU A 14 47.44 -6.61 14.99
C LEU A 14 46.15 -7.07 15.71
N LEU A 15 46.28 -7.93 16.71
CA LEU A 15 45.15 -8.51 17.44
C LEU A 15 44.35 -7.44 18.19
N VAL A 16 45.03 -6.47 18.84
CA VAL A 16 44.38 -5.35 19.53
C VAL A 16 43.60 -4.46 18.55
N VAL A 17 44.20 -4.18 17.38
CA VAL A 17 43.51 -3.36 16.34
C VAL A 17 42.25 -4.03 15.84
N ILE A 18 42.29 -5.33 15.47
CA ILE A 18 41.10 -6.04 15.01
C ILE A 18 40.03 -6.16 16.12
N ALA A 19 40.43 -6.30 17.39
CA ALA A 19 39.50 -6.34 18.52
C ALA A 19 38.78 -5.00 18.69
N ILE A 20 39.50 -3.87 18.60
CA ILE A 20 38.89 -2.53 18.67
C ILE A 20 37.93 -2.30 17.50
N ILE A 21 38.34 -2.66 16.27
CA ILE A 21 37.49 -2.55 15.07
C ILE A 21 36.22 -3.39 15.25
N ALA A 22 36.35 -4.64 15.72
CA ALA A 22 35.19 -5.52 15.93
C ALA A 22 34.18 -4.93 16.94
N ILE A 23 34.68 -4.35 18.04
CA ILE A 23 33.82 -3.68 19.03
C ILE A 23 33.14 -2.46 18.42
N LEU A 24 33.86 -1.62 17.68
CA LEU A 24 33.30 -0.43 17.05
C LEU A 24 32.21 -0.80 16.02
N ILE A 25 32.47 -1.79 15.15
CA ILE A 25 31.48 -2.28 14.17
C ILE A 25 30.27 -2.89 14.89
N GLY A 26 30.50 -3.68 15.94
CA GLY A 26 29.44 -4.31 16.74
C GLY A 26 28.48 -3.29 17.38
N LEU A 27 28.97 -2.13 17.78
CA LEU A 27 28.17 -1.05 18.35
C LEU A 27 27.51 -0.17 17.26
N LEU A 28 28.20 0.07 16.14
CA LEU A 28 27.71 0.95 15.08
C LEU A 28 26.64 0.30 14.21
N LEU A 29 26.74 -1.00 13.92
CA LEU A 29 25.82 -1.68 12.99
C LEU A 29 24.34 -1.58 13.43
N PRO A 30 23.95 -1.88 14.69
CA PRO A 30 22.57 -1.72 15.14
C PRO A 30 22.09 -0.26 15.11
N ALA A 31 22.97 0.69 15.43
CA ALA A 31 22.64 2.12 15.42
C ALA A 31 22.36 2.61 13.98
N VAL A 32 23.20 2.24 13.03
CA VAL A 32 23.02 2.58 11.60
C VAL A 32 21.72 1.99 11.05
N GLN A 33 21.39 0.74 11.41
CA GLN A 33 20.12 0.11 10.98
C GLN A 33 18.90 0.87 11.52
N LYS A 34 18.89 1.29 12.78
CA LYS A 34 17.80 2.10 13.36
C LYS A 34 17.65 3.46 12.67
N VAL A 35 18.76 4.14 12.39
CA VAL A 35 18.73 5.43 11.68
C VAL A 35 18.21 5.26 10.26
N ARG A 36 18.64 4.21 9.56
CA ARG A 36 18.16 3.90 8.21
C ARG A 36 16.67 3.63 8.18
N GLU A 37 16.16 2.85 9.14
CA GLU A 37 14.73 2.56 9.23
C GLU A 37 13.92 3.83 9.56
N ALA A 38 14.41 4.69 10.45
CA ALA A 38 13.77 5.98 10.71
C ALA A 38 13.71 6.87 9.46
N ALA A 39 14.78 6.89 8.65
CA ALA A 39 14.81 7.62 7.38
C ALA A 39 13.82 7.02 6.34
N ASN A 40 13.74 5.69 6.24
CA ASN A 40 12.78 5.01 5.39
C ASN A 40 11.34 5.35 5.79
N ARG A 41 11.02 5.29 7.08
CA ARG A 41 9.70 5.65 7.61
C ARG A 41 9.33 7.11 7.29
N MET A 42 10.28 8.04 7.44
CA MET A 42 10.05 9.44 7.01
C MET A 42 9.77 9.53 5.51
N LYS A 43 10.45 8.75 4.68
CA LYS A 43 10.20 8.71 3.24
C LYS A 43 8.80 8.17 2.93
N CYS A 44 8.34 7.09 3.59
CA CYS A 44 6.99 6.54 3.43
C CYS A 44 5.93 7.57 3.88
N SER A 45 6.15 8.25 5.01
CA SER A 45 5.28 9.35 5.46
C SER A 45 5.21 10.50 4.45
N ASN A 46 6.34 10.89 3.85
CA ASN A 46 6.36 11.92 2.82
C ASN A 46 5.67 11.48 1.51
N ASN A 47 5.76 10.20 1.13
CA ASN A 47 5.01 9.65 0.00
C ASN A 47 3.50 9.78 0.25
N LEU A 48 3.02 9.37 1.43
CA LEU A 48 1.60 9.53 1.81
C LEU A 48 1.15 10.99 1.81
N LYS A 49 1.98 11.93 2.28
CA LYS A 49 1.68 13.37 2.20
C LYS A 49 1.56 13.87 0.76
N GLN A 50 2.44 13.41 -0.14
CA GLN A 50 2.34 13.75 -1.58
C GLN A 50 1.06 13.19 -2.18
N ILE A 51 0.68 11.95 -1.84
CA ILE A 51 -0.59 11.35 -2.24
C ILE A 51 -1.77 12.17 -1.71
N GLY A 52 -1.73 12.58 -0.43
CA GLY A 52 -2.78 13.42 0.17
C GLY A 52 -2.94 14.76 -0.54
N LEU A 53 -1.83 15.44 -0.83
CA LEU A 53 -1.86 16.69 -1.60
C LEU A 53 -2.45 16.48 -3.00
N ALA A 54 -2.07 15.39 -3.67
CA ALA A 54 -2.61 15.04 -4.98
C ALA A 54 -4.13 14.77 -4.92
N MET A 55 -4.62 14.10 -3.86
CA MET A 55 -6.06 13.86 -3.65
C MET A 55 -6.85 15.15 -3.49
N HIS A 56 -6.34 16.10 -2.70
CA HIS A 56 -6.99 17.41 -2.55
C HIS A 56 -6.94 18.25 -3.82
N ASN A 57 -5.86 18.20 -4.59
CA ASN A 57 -5.78 18.86 -5.89
C ASN A 57 -6.80 18.26 -6.86
N TYR A 58 -6.96 16.94 -6.88
CA TYR A 58 -7.97 16.26 -7.68
C TYR A 58 -9.38 16.68 -7.25
N GLU A 59 -9.69 16.61 -5.96
CA GLU A 59 -10.99 17.01 -5.40
C GLU A 59 -11.32 18.48 -5.72
N SER A 60 -10.36 19.38 -5.58
CA SER A 60 -10.53 20.80 -5.90
C SER A 60 -10.89 21.05 -7.38
N ARG A 61 -10.46 20.20 -8.31
CA ARG A 61 -10.76 20.32 -9.75
C ARG A 61 -12.04 19.62 -10.15
N HIS A 62 -12.36 18.49 -9.51
CA HIS A 62 -13.46 17.62 -9.92
C HIS A 62 -14.68 17.72 -8.98
N GLY A 63 -14.54 18.32 -7.79
CA GLY A 63 -15.59 18.40 -6.78
C GLY A 63 -15.81 17.10 -5.99
N GLU A 64 -15.03 16.06 -6.27
CA GLU A 64 -15.10 14.74 -5.64
C GLU A 64 -13.71 14.11 -5.57
N PHE A 65 -13.48 13.20 -4.64
CA PHE A 65 -12.26 12.40 -4.59
C PHE A 65 -12.24 11.37 -5.73
N PRO A 66 -11.04 10.88 -6.15
CA PRO A 66 -10.97 9.89 -7.21
C PRO A 66 -11.71 8.61 -6.79
N PRO A 67 -12.31 7.87 -7.75
CA PRO A 67 -12.93 6.58 -7.42
C PRO A 67 -11.88 5.59 -6.92
N GLY A 68 -12.24 4.67 -6.07
CA GLY A 68 -11.36 3.57 -5.66
C GLY A 68 -10.80 2.83 -6.88
N PHE A 69 -11.67 2.49 -7.81
CA PHE A 69 -11.34 2.12 -9.19
C PHE A 69 -12.54 2.32 -10.12
N GLY A 70 -12.25 2.54 -11.43
CA GLY A 70 -13.29 2.70 -12.46
C GLY A 70 -13.71 1.36 -13.06
N SER A 71 -15.01 1.12 -13.18
CA SER A 71 -15.59 -0.07 -13.84
C SER A 71 -16.80 0.33 -14.67
N PHE A 72 -17.11 -0.44 -15.70
CA PHE A 72 -18.42 -0.32 -16.34
C PHE A 72 -19.50 -0.77 -15.34
N VAL A 73 -20.72 -0.25 -15.52
CA VAL A 73 -21.85 -0.63 -14.66
C VAL A 73 -22.07 -2.14 -14.75
N MET A 74 -22.10 -2.81 -13.62
CA MET A 74 -22.22 -4.26 -13.52
C MET A 74 -23.63 -4.67 -13.22
N PRO A 75 -24.16 -5.66 -13.93
CA PRO A 75 -25.18 -6.52 -13.36
C PRO A 75 -24.50 -7.56 -12.46
N ASP A 76 -24.93 -7.61 -11.22
CA ASP A 76 -24.92 -8.75 -10.28
C ASP A 76 -23.57 -9.47 -9.92
N ASP A 77 -22.42 -9.14 -10.50
CA ASP A 77 -21.15 -9.72 -10.08
C ASP A 77 -20.25 -8.69 -9.38
N HIS A 78 -20.22 -8.76 -8.08
CA HIS A 78 -19.48 -7.82 -7.22
C HIS A 78 -17.96 -8.15 -7.17
N SER A 79 -17.58 -9.38 -7.52
CA SER A 79 -16.22 -9.91 -7.36
C SER A 79 -15.28 -9.58 -8.53
N SER A 80 -15.83 -9.31 -9.72
CA SER A 80 -15.02 -9.09 -10.94
C SER A 80 -15.32 -7.75 -11.58
N PRO A 81 -14.43 -6.75 -11.49
CA PRO A 81 -14.61 -5.50 -12.22
C PRO A 81 -14.62 -5.80 -13.72
N ASN A 82 -15.69 -5.39 -14.39
CA ASN A 82 -15.80 -5.47 -15.85
C ASN A 82 -15.53 -4.07 -16.40
N GLY A 83 -14.40 -3.86 -17.05
CA GLY A 83 -14.14 -2.56 -17.64
C GLY A 83 -12.71 -2.06 -17.46
N PRO A 84 -12.50 -0.73 -17.43
CA PRO A 84 -11.16 -0.15 -17.45
C PRO A 84 -10.29 -0.61 -16.30
N GLY A 85 -10.81 -0.64 -15.09
CA GLY A 85 -10.12 -1.09 -13.90
C GLY A 85 -9.17 -0.07 -13.27
N TRP A 86 -8.94 1.09 -13.90
CA TRP A 86 -7.99 2.10 -13.39
C TRP A 86 -8.32 2.52 -11.96
N GLY A 87 -7.32 2.44 -11.08
CA GLY A 87 -7.46 2.74 -9.66
C GLY A 87 -7.25 4.20 -9.33
N TRP A 88 -7.60 4.59 -8.11
CA TRP A 88 -7.45 5.92 -7.55
C TRP A 88 -6.08 6.57 -7.85
N ALA A 89 -5.01 5.80 -7.78
CA ALA A 89 -3.65 6.29 -7.99
C ALA A 89 -3.38 6.69 -9.45
N ALA A 90 -4.03 6.03 -10.43
CA ALA A 90 -3.93 6.38 -11.84
C ALA A 90 -4.57 7.75 -12.13
N TYR A 91 -5.67 8.08 -11.46
CA TYR A 91 -6.34 9.39 -11.58
C TYR A 91 -5.51 10.53 -10.98
N LEU A 92 -4.63 10.24 -10.02
CA LEU A 92 -3.77 11.25 -9.37
C LEU A 92 -2.46 11.55 -10.11
N LEU A 93 -2.16 10.88 -11.23
CA LEU A 93 -0.86 11.00 -11.90
C LEU A 93 -0.52 12.44 -12.32
N GLU A 94 -1.49 13.24 -12.73
CA GLU A 94 -1.24 14.66 -13.07
C GLU A 94 -0.79 15.45 -11.85
N ASP A 95 -1.40 15.20 -10.69
CA ASP A 95 -1.11 15.88 -9.43
C ASP A 95 0.16 15.35 -8.75
N LEU A 96 0.67 14.21 -9.23
CA LEU A 96 1.94 13.60 -8.81
C LEU A 96 3.09 13.90 -9.79
N GLU A 97 2.96 14.95 -10.61
CA GLU A 97 3.95 15.37 -11.62
C GLU A 97 4.20 14.29 -12.70
N GLN A 98 3.25 13.38 -12.92
CA GLN A 98 3.32 12.29 -13.90
C GLN A 98 2.41 12.55 -15.12
N SER A 99 2.22 13.79 -15.54
CA SER A 99 1.33 14.18 -16.65
C SER A 99 1.69 13.48 -17.97
N ASN A 100 2.98 13.16 -18.20
CA ASN A 100 3.40 12.42 -19.39
C ASN A 100 2.88 10.97 -19.37
N LEU A 101 2.83 10.34 -18.21
CA LEU A 101 2.31 8.99 -18.03
C LEU A 101 0.78 9.01 -18.09
N HIS A 102 0.13 9.99 -17.44
CA HIS A 102 -1.33 10.18 -17.46
C HIS A 102 -1.88 10.28 -18.89
N ARG A 103 -1.25 11.09 -19.76
CA ARG A 103 -1.67 11.24 -21.17
C ARG A 103 -1.57 9.97 -22.01
N ARG A 104 -0.88 8.93 -21.55
CA ARG A 104 -0.77 7.63 -22.20
C ARG A 104 -1.88 6.66 -21.77
N ILE A 105 -2.70 7.03 -20.79
CA ILE A 105 -3.81 6.24 -20.29
C ILE A 105 -5.08 6.65 -21.04
N ASP A 106 -5.72 5.69 -21.69
CA ASP A 106 -7.09 5.79 -22.10
C ASP A 106 -7.99 5.15 -21.03
N PHE A 107 -8.58 5.99 -20.17
CA PHE A 107 -9.41 5.55 -19.06
C PHE A 107 -10.69 4.83 -19.48
N SER A 108 -11.06 4.85 -20.77
CA SER A 108 -12.18 4.08 -21.31
C SER A 108 -11.79 2.65 -21.68
N ARG A 109 -10.49 2.33 -21.74
CA ARG A 109 -9.96 1.02 -22.14
C ARG A 109 -9.39 0.27 -20.94
N SER A 110 -9.45 -1.05 -21.02
CA SER A 110 -8.92 -1.93 -19.96
C SER A 110 -7.43 -1.70 -19.69
N ILE A 111 -7.04 -1.83 -18.42
CA ILE A 111 -5.62 -1.92 -18.00
C ILE A 111 -4.90 -3.02 -18.79
N LEU A 112 -5.57 -4.11 -19.14
CA LEU A 112 -5.02 -5.25 -19.91
C LEU A 112 -4.77 -4.95 -21.38
N ASP A 113 -5.30 -3.85 -21.90
CA ASP A 113 -5.05 -3.47 -23.30
C ASP A 113 -3.54 -3.41 -23.57
N SER A 114 -3.14 -3.92 -24.72
CA SER A 114 -1.73 -3.97 -25.13
C SER A 114 -1.10 -2.57 -25.22
N ALA A 115 -1.88 -1.54 -25.53
CA ALA A 115 -1.43 -0.15 -25.54
C ALA A 115 -1.00 0.36 -24.16
N HIS A 116 -1.47 -0.26 -23.08
CA HIS A 116 -1.16 0.09 -21.72
C HIS A 116 -0.04 -0.77 -21.08
N ALA A 117 0.59 -1.68 -21.85
CA ALA A 117 1.60 -2.60 -21.32
C ALA A 117 2.77 -1.88 -20.64
N ASP A 118 3.30 -0.83 -21.25
CA ASP A 118 4.39 -0.02 -20.69
C ASP A 118 3.91 0.85 -19.52
N VAL A 119 2.65 1.35 -19.60
CA VAL A 119 2.05 2.16 -18.53
C VAL A 119 1.96 1.35 -17.25
N ARG A 120 1.34 0.16 -17.31
CA ARG A 120 1.10 -0.67 -16.10
C ARG A 120 2.39 -1.19 -15.46
N THR A 121 3.50 -1.26 -16.20
CA THR A 121 4.81 -1.67 -15.66
C THR A 121 5.70 -0.50 -15.25
N THR A 122 5.26 0.74 -15.42
CA THR A 122 6.02 1.94 -15.04
C THR A 122 6.10 2.06 -13.53
N VAL A 123 7.31 1.98 -12.97
CA VAL A 123 7.57 2.06 -11.54
C VAL A 123 7.57 3.52 -11.08
N LEU A 124 6.72 3.84 -10.13
CA LEU A 124 6.62 5.17 -9.51
C LEU A 124 7.11 5.12 -8.07
N SER A 125 8.16 5.87 -7.77
CA SER A 125 8.81 5.84 -6.44
C SER A 125 7.91 6.33 -5.31
N VAL A 126 6.93 7.19 -5.61
CA VAL A 126 5.94 7.70 -4.65
C VAL A 126 5.04 6.59 -4.11
N PHE A 127 4.84 5.52 -4.87
CA PHE A 127 4.04 4.36 -4.44
C PHE A 127 4.86 3.24 -3.80
N LEU A 128 6.17 3.42 -3.59
CA LEU A 128 7.04 2.41 -3.01
C LEU A 128 7.56 2.80 -1.64
N CYS A 129 7.41 1.90 -0.66
CA CYS A 129 8.06 2.02 0.63
C CYS A 129 9.48 1.43 0.57
N PRO A 130 10.54 2.19 0.91
CA PRO A 130 11.92 1.70 0.84
C PRO A 130 12.26 0.63 1.87
N SER A 131 11.43 0.41 2.89
CA SER A 131 11.58 -0.70 3.85
C SER A 131 11.04 -2.03 3.31
N ASP A 132 10.26 -1.99 2.21
CA ASP A 132 9.72 -3.20 1.60
C ASP A 132 10.67 -3.76 0.53
N PRO A 133 11.27 -4.94 0.74
CA PRO A 133 12.24 -5.53 -0.17
C PRO A 133 11.61 -6.19 -1.42
N GLY A 134 10.28 -6.19 -1.56
CA GLY A 134 9.57 -6.85 -2.65
C GLY A 134 9.93 -6.30 -4.04
N LYS A 135 9.66 -7.08 -5.08
CA LYS A 135 9.92 -6.69 -6.47
C LYS A 135 9.12 -5.43 -6.84
N LYS A 136 9.69 -4.55 -7.66
CA LYS A 136 9.05 -3.31 -8.11
C LYS A 136 8.02 -3.54 -9.22
N VAL A 137 8.20 -4.58 -10.01
CA VAL A 137 7.23 -5.08 -10.99
C VAL A 137 6.87 -6.49 -10.56
N ILE A 138 5.59 -6.79 -10.52
CA ILE A 138 5.01 -8.01 -9.95
C ILE A 138 4.15 -8.72 -10.99
N PRO A 139 4.13 -10.05 -10.98
CA PRO A 139 3.15 -10.81 -11.75
C PRO A 139 1.76 -10.64 -11.13
N VAL A 140 0.76 -10.43 -11.98
CA VAL A 140 -0.66 -10.42 -11.64
C VAL A 140 -1.24 -11.73 -12.11
N TYR A 141 -1.88 -12.47 -11.21
CA TYR A 141 -2.37 -13.80 -11.47
C TYR A 141 -3.83 -13.80 -11.87
N GLN A 142 -4.19 -14.69 -12.78
CA GLN A 142 -5.58 -14.96 -13.13
C GLN A 142 -6.30 -15.58 -11.92
N PHE A 143 -7.52 -15.11 -11.67
CA PHE A 143 -8.38 -15.61 -10.61
C PHE A 143 -9.75 -15.97 -11.19
N ASP A 144 -10.10 -17.25 -11.08
CA ASP A 144 -11.35 -17.87 -11.51
C ASP A 144 -11.99 -18.68 -10.36
N GLY A 145 -11.79 -18.20 -9.12
CA GLY A 145 -12.05 -18.97 -7.89
C GLY A 145 -10.84 -19.80 -7.45
N SER A 146 -9.78 -19.85 -8.28
CA SER A 146 -8.49 -20.45 -7.99
C SER A 146 -7.39 -19.68 -8.72
N PHE A 147 -6.11 -19.91 -8.41
CA PHE A 147 -4.99 -19.28 -9.12
C PHE A 147 -4.32 -20.25 -10.13
N SER A 148 -5.12 -21.13 -10.75
CA SER A 148 -4.64 -22.15 -11.68
C SER A 148 -4.36 -21.60 -13.09
N GLY A 149 -4.92 -20.44 -13.46
CA GLY A 149 -4.80 -19.84 -14.79
C GLY A 149 -3.45 -19.19 -15.13
N GLY A 150 -2.56 -19.09 -14.15
CA GLY A 150 -1.21 -18.55 -14.39
C GLY A 150 -1.13 -17.03 -14.31
N ILE A 151 -0.10 -16.43 -14.95
CA ILE A 151 0.15 -14.99 -14.97
C ILE A 151 -0.67 -14.34 -16.07
N LEU A 152 -1.49 -13.37 -15.70
CA LEU A 152 -2.31 -12.58 -16.60
C LEU A 152 -1.51 -11.44 -17.25
N CYS A 153 -0.73 -10.71 -16.45
CA CYS A 153 0.16 -9.65 -16.89
C CYS A 153 1.18 -9.30 -15.80
N ASP A 154 2.13 -8.44 -16.15
CA ASP A 154 2.99 -7.78 -15.17
C ASP A 154 2.46 -6.36 -14.87
N ALA A 155 2.58 -5.92 -13.61
CA ALA A 155 2.21 -4.57 -13.18
C ALA A 155 3.23 -3.99 -12.20
N ALA A 156 3.37 -2.66 -12.19
CA ALA A 156 4.21 -1.98 -11.22
C ALA A 156 3.55 -1.97 -9.85
N ARG A 157 4.35 -2.32 -8.84
CA ARG A 157 3.89 -2.46 -7.45
C ARG A 157 3.53 -1.13 -6.80
N SER A 158 2.57 -1.19 -5.88
CA SER A 158 2.30 -0.18 -4.85
C SER A 158 2.51 -0.76 -3.46
N ASN A 159 2.83 0.08 -2.49
CA ASN A 159 2.77 -0.22 -1.05
C ASN A 159 1.63 0.53 -0.36
N TYR A 160 0.81 1.24 -1.14
CA TYR A 160 -0.27 2.06 -0.62
C TYR A 160 -1.56 1.65 -1.29
N VAL A 161 -2.59 1.41 -0.48
CA VAL A 161 -3.94 1.05 -0.92
C VAL A 161 -4.95 2.00 -0.29
N ALA A 162 -6.02 2.32 -1.02
CA ALA A 162 -7.07 3.19 -0.52
C ALA A 162 -8.03 2.42 0.40
N VAL A 163 -8.68 3.14 1.31
CA VAL A 163 -9.54 2.56 2.35
C VAL A 163 -10.95 2.35 1.81
N PHE A 164 -11.37 1.08 1.76
CA PHE A 164 -12.72 0.66 1.34
C PHE A 164 -13.74 0.82 2.47
N GLY A 165 -13.32 0.63 3.72
CA GLY A 165 -14.16 0.69 4.91
C GLY A 165 -14.05 -0.54 5.78
N THR A 166 -15.17 -0.97 6.36
CA THR A 166 -15.24 -2.14 7.26
C THR A 166 -15.67 -3.42 6.56
N GLY A 167 -16.25 -3.33 5.35
CA GLY A 167 -16.69 -4.47 4.55
C GLY A 167 -15.55 -5.15 3.80
N GLU A 168 -15.83 -6.32 3.21
CA GLU A 168 -14.88 -7.11 2.45
C GLU A 168 -14.68 -6.57 1.03
N VAL A 169 -13.41 -6.30 0.67
CA VAL A 169 -13.08 -5.81 -0.67
C VAL A 169 -13.29 -6.93 -1.70
N GLY A 170 -14.21 -6.71 -2.64
CA GLY A 170 -14.48 -7.66 -3.74
C GLY A 170 -15.61 -8.64 -3.47
N GLU A 171 -16.05 -8.80 -2.24
CA GLU A 171 -17.23 -9.59 -1.87
C GLU A 171 -18.44 -8.70 -1.66
N ASP A 172 -18.26 -7.57 -0.98
CA ASP A 172 -19.32 -6.61 -0.71
C ASP A 172 -19.60 -5.70 -1.90
N PRO A 173 -20.88 -5.46 -2.22
CA PRO A 173 -21.25 -4.53 -3.28
C PRO A 173 -20.89 -3.08 -2.91
N PRO A 174 -20.64 -2.21 -3.91
CA PRO A 174 -20.26 -0.81 -3.66
C PRO A 174 -21.26 -0.04 -2.80
N GLU A 175 -22.54 -0.44 -2.83
CA GLU A 175 -23.63 0.21 -2.11
C GLU A 175 -23.50 0.08 -0.58
N VAL A 176 -22.78 -0.94 -0.09
CA VAL A 176 -22.53 -1.15 1.34
C VAL A 176 -21.16 -0.66 1.78
N ALA A 177 -20.32 -0.20 0.86
CA ALA A 177 -19.02 0.37 1.19
C ALA A 177 -19.20 1.62 2.07
N ASP A 178 -18.65 1.58 3.28
CA ASP A 178 -18.75 2.65 4.27
C ASP A 178 -17.49 3.53 4.35
N GLY A 179 -16.41 3.16 3.66
CA GLY A 179 -15.20 3.98 3.51
C GLY A 179 -15.31 5.00 2.37
N VAL A 180 -14.19 5.67 2.09
CA VAL A 180 -14.13 6.76 1.10
C VAL A 180 -14.00 6.24 -0.33
N PHE A 181 -13.30 5.12 -0.52
CA PHE A 181 -12.88 4.62 -1.82
C PHE A 181 -13.48 3.25 -2.12
N TYR A 182 -14.32 3.18 -3.13
CA TYR A 182 -14.92 1.94 -3.62
C TYR A 182 -15.08 2.01 -5.15
N ARG A 183 -15.61 0.96 -5.75
CA ARG A 183 -15.83 0.91 -7.19
C ARG A 183 -16.75 2.05 -7.65
N ASN A 184 -16.29 2.88 -8.59
CA ASN A 184 -17.01 4.04 -9.13
C ASN A 184 -17.46 5.04 -8.06
N SER A 185 -16.75 5.11 -6.90
CA SER A 185 -17.08 6.08 -5.85
C SER A 185 -17.00 7.52 -6.36
N ARG A 186 -17.87 8.36 -5.83
CA ARG A 186 -17.95 9.80 -6.10
C ARG A 186 -18.05 10.58 -4.78
N THR A 187 -17.22 10.18 -3.83
CA THR A 187 -17.25 10.74 -2.48
C THR A 187 -16.75 12.18 -2.50
N THR A 188 -17.55 13.09 -1.95
CA THR A 188 -17.21 14.50 -1.76
C THR A 188 -16.72 14.75 -0.34
N THR A 189 -16.09 15.89 -0.09
CA THR A 189 -15.74 16.31 1.28
C THR A 189 -16.97 16.38 2.19
N GLY A 190 -18.16 16.72 1.65
CA GLY A 190 -19.41 16.77 2.41
C GLY A 190 -19.95 15.42 2.85
N ASP A 191 -19.57 14.32 2.20
CA ASP A 191 -20.00 12.97 2.56
C ASP A 191 -19.20 12.38 3.72
N ILE A 192 -18.10 13.05 4.12
CA ILE A 192 -17.20 12.60 5.19
C ILE A 192 -17.59 13.29 6.50
N THR A 193 -18.73 12.88 7.05
CA THR A 193 -19.33 13.55 8.22
C THR A 193 -18.60 13.28 9.53
N ASP A 194 -17.78 12.23 9.62
CA ASP A 194 -16.92 11.94 10.78
C ASP A 194 -15.72 12.89 10.86
N GLY A 195 -15.49 13.64 9.78
CA GLY A 195 -14.45 14.65 9.65
C GLY A 195 -13.16 14.12 9.01
N LEU A 196 -12.56 14.93 8.13
CA LEU A 196 -11.35 14.57 7.39
C LEU A 196 -10.16 14.19 8.29
N SER A 197 -10.05 14.75 9.48
CA SER A 197 -8.98 14.44 10.43
C SER A 197 -9.19 13.11 11.19
N ASN A 198 -10.39 12.53 11.09
CA ASN A 198 -10.74 11.27 11.76
C ASN A 198 -10.89 10.10 10.80
N THR A 199 -10.88 10.34 9.48
CA THR A 199 -11.11 9.31 8.46
C THR A 199 -9.82 9.00 7.71
N PHE A 200 -9.45 7.71 7.63
CA PHE A 200 -8.32 7.25 6.83
C PHE A 200 -8.68 7.14 5.36
N PHE A 201 -7.78 7.64 4.52
CA PHE A 201 -7.91 7.60 3.07
C PHE A 201 -7.05 6.52 2.43
N VAL A 202 -5.79 6.40 2.90
CA VAL A 202 -4.81 5.45 2.34
C VAL A 202 -3.99 4.86 3.47
N GLY A 203 -3.73 3.57 3.39
CA GLY A 203 -2.84 2.86 4.32
C GLY A 203 -1.73 2.10 3.60
N GLU A 204 -0.67 1.76 4.34
CA GLU A 204 0.38 0.90 3.83
C GLU A 204 -0.06 -0.56 3.77
N ARG A 205 0.39 -1.26 2.72
CA ARG A 205 0.35 -2.73 2.64
C ARG A 205 1.69 -3.27 2.17
N GLY A 206 2.29 -4.12 2.97
CA GLY A 206 3.59 -4.73 2.69
C GLY A 206 3.47 -5.92 1.74
N SER A 207 4.47 -6.08 0.85
CA SER A 207 4.53 -7.19 -0.12
C SER A 207 4.60 -8.59 0.52
N ARG A 208 4.87 -8.67 1.83
CA ARG A 208 4.81 -9.94 2.58
C ARG A 208 3.39 -10.46 2.77
N LEU A 209 2.40 -9.58 2.77
CA LEU A 209 0.99 -9.92 2.93
C LEU A 209 0.34 -10.16 1.57
N ALA A 210 0.45 -9.18 0.69
CA ALA A 210 -0.20 -9.19 -0.62
C ALA A 210 0.63 -8.42 -1.66
N MET A 211 0.38 -8.68 -2.93
CA MET A 211 0.99 -7.95 -4.04
C MET A 211 -0.03 -6.95 -4.60
N MET A 212 0.21 -5.67 -4.39
CA MET A 212 -0.63 -4.56 -4.83
C MET A 212 0.00 -3.83 -6.00
N THR A 213 -0.84 -3.12 -6.76
CA THR A 213 -0.40 -2.28 -7.87
C THR A 213 -1.08 -0.91 -7.83
N TRP A 214 -0.37 0.13 -8.31
CA TRP A 214 -0.94 1.46 -8.41
C TRP A 214 -1.92 1.59 -9.58
N VAL A 215 -1.87 0.69 -10.57
CA VAL A 215 -2.71 0.84 -11.77
C VAL A 215 -4.20 0.61 -11.48
N GLY A 216 -4.55 -0.27 -10.54
CA GLY A 216 -5.93 -0.47 -10.12
C GLY A 216 -6.37 -1.93 -10.05
N ALA A 217 -7.68 -2.17 -10.22
CA ALA A 217 -8.32 -3.48 -10.19
C ALA A 217 -8.30 -4.10 -11.60
N ILE A 218 -7.45 -5.10 -11.80
CA ILE A 218 -7.25 -5.71 -13.12
C ILE A 218 -8.28 -6.82 -13.33
N TYR A 219 -9.14 -6.66 -14.31
CA TYR A 219 -10.21 -7.64 -14.64
C TYR A 219 -9.67 -9.06 -14.81
N GLY A 220 -10.37 -10.03 -14.21
CA GLY A 220 -10.00 -11.46 -14.26
C GLY A 220 -8.77 -11.82 -13.41
N SER A 221 -8.26 -10.89 -12.61
CA SER A 221 -7.17 -11.16 -11.67
C SER A 221 -7.65 -11.25 -10.23
N GLY A 222 -6.74 -11.71 -9.38
CA GLY A 222 -6.89 -11.66 -7.93
C GLY A 222 -5.53 -11.54 -7.25
N VAL A 223 -5.56 -11.33 -5.96
CA VAL A 223 -4.38 -11.23 -5.10
C VAL A 223 -4.23 -12.53 -4.34
N PRO A 224 -3.25 -13.39 -4.71
CA PRO A 224 -3.00 -14.62 -3.97
C PRO A 224 -2.37 -14.31 -2.62
N ARG A 225 -2.73 -15.09 -1.61
CA ARG A 225 -2.04 -15.06 -0.33
C ARG A 225 -0.57 -15.41 -0.50
N GLN A 226 0.30 -14.63 0.10
CA GLN A 226 1.74 -14.90 0.01
C GLN A 226 2.11 -16.11 0.87
N PRO A 227 2.87 -17.09 0.34
CA PRO A 227 3.26 -18.31 1.06
C PRO A 227 4.21 -18.04 2.24
N LEU A 228 4.76 -16.83 2.34
CA LEU A 228 5.69 -16.46 3.42
C LEU A 228 5.01 -16.12 4.74
N VAL A 229 3.68 -16.10 4.81
CA VAL A 229 2.93 -15.57 5.94
C VAL A 229 2.02 -16.66 6.51
N GLY A 230 2.61 -17.67 7.17
CA GLY A 230 1.88 -18.69 7.93
C GLY A 230 1.37 -19.90 7.12
N PRO A 231 0.72 -20.87 7.78
CA PRO A 231 0.18 -22.05 7.13
C PRO A 231 -0.93 -21.67 6.15
N ALA A 232 -1.08 -22.45 5.08
CA ALA A 232 -2.12 -22.26 4.08
C ALA A 232 -3.50 -22.13 4.76
N ALA A 233 -4.14 -20.95 4.59
CA ALA A 233 -5.53 -20.80 5.00
C ALA A 233 -6.44 -21.56 4.04
N SER A 234 -7.67 -21.77 4.46
CA SER A 234 -8.69 -22.47 3.68
C SER A 234 -9.11 -21.71 2.40
N TRP A 235 -8.75 -20.43 2.26
CA TRP A 235 -9.02 -19.58 1.10
C TRP A 235 -7.72 -19.21 0.38
N ALA A 236 -7.78 -19.15 -0.95
CA ALA A 236 -6.60 -19.01 -1.80
C ALA A 236 -6.17 -17.55 -2.05
N GLY A 237 -7.07 -16.59 -1.87
CA GLY A 237 -6.87 -15.15 -2.13
C GLY A 237 -8.18 -14.46 -2.51
N GLU A 238 -8.08 -13.19 -2.86
CA GLU A 238 -9.20 -12.27 -3.07
C GLU A 238 -9.23 -11.71 -4.50
N GLY A 239 -10.38 -11.11 -4.86
CA GLY A 239 -10.61 -10.53 -6.17
C GLY A 239 -9.80 -9.29 -6.50
N ALA A 240 -10.00 -8.78 -7.71
CA ALA A 240 -9.17 -7.73 -8.31
C ALA A 240 -9.15 -6.39 -7.55
N GLY A 241 -10.21 -6.04 -6.82
CA GLY A 241 -10.30 -4.80 -6.03
C GLY A 241 -9.20 -4.68 -4.98
N VAL A 242 -8.79 -5.80 -4.41
CA VAL A 242 -7.74 -5.88 -3.38
C VAL A 242 -6.37 -5.39 -3.87
N HIS A 243 -6.14 -5.37 -5.19
CA HIS A 243 -4.90 -4.79 -5.73
C HIS A 243 -4.70 -3.32 -5.36
N CYS A 244 -5.77 -2.57 -5.12
CA CYS A 244 -5.70 -1.13 -4.85
C CYS A 244 -6.53 -0.65 -3.65
N LEU A 245 -7.36 -1.52 -3.06
CA LEU A 245 -8.19 -1.22 -1.90
C LEU A 245 -7.83 -2.12 -0.70
N GLY A 246 -8.15 -1.64 0.49
CA GLY A 246 -8.00 -2.37 1.73
C GLY A 246 -9.11 -2.04 2.73
N HIS A 247 -9.32 -2.92 3.70
CA HIS A 247 -10.38 -2.81 4.70
C HIS A 247 -9.86 -2.89 6.14
N ALA A 248 -10.75 -2.63 7.10
CA ALA A 248 -10.54 -2.86 8.51
C ALA A 248 -11.71 -3.67 9.09
N SER A 249 -11.64 -4.99 8.96
CA SER A 249 -12.67 -5.90 9.46
C SER A 249 -12.84 -5.83 10.99
N ASN A 250 -14.01 -6.19 11.48
CA ASN A 250 -14.29 -6.33 12.91
C ASN A 250 -13.88 -7.69 13.49
N GLU A 251 -13.37 -8.58 12.66
CA GLU A 251 -12.92 -9.88 13.08
C GLU A 251 -11.63 -9.82 13.90
N PRO A 252 -11.42 -10.77 14.84
CA PRO A 252 -10.20 -10.80 15.63
C PRO A 252 -8.94 -10.95 14.75
N GLY A 253 -7.95 -10.09 14.98
CA GLY A 253 -6.66 -10.16 14.29
C GLY A 253 -6.53 -9.25 13.06
N HIS A 254 -7.59 -8.55 12.65
CA HIS A 254 -7.60 -7.61 11.51
C HIS A 254 -7.14 -6.18 11.89
N THR A 255 -6.23 -6.06 12.85
CA THR A 255 -5.55 -4.80 13.16
C THR A 255 -4.31 -4.62 12.26
N PRO A 256 -3.77 -3.39 12.15
CA PRO A 256 -2.56 -3.14 11.37
C PRO A 256 -1.40 -4.06 11.79
N ASN A 257 -0.80 -4.79 10.87
CA ASN A 257 0.17 -5.88 11.14
C ASN A 257 -0.40 -7.02 12.01
N GLY A 258 -1.70 -7.16 12.09
CA GLY A 258 -2.38 -8.18 12.91
C GLY A 258 -2.11 -9.61 12.49
N SER A 259 -2.73 -10.55 13.20
CA SER A 259 -2.48 -11.99 13.02
C SER A 259 -3.40 -12.68 12.01
N SER A 260 -4.46 -12.00 11.52
CA SER A 260 -5.38 -12.56 10.52
C SER A 260 -4.68 -12.89 9.22
N LEU A 261 -3.74 -12.02 8.82
CA LEU A 261 -2.97 -12.15 7.58
C LEU A 261 -3.87 -12.19 6.33
N HIS A 262 -5.02 -11.52 6.40
CA HIS A 262 -5.92 -11.36 5.25
C HIS A 262 -5.29 -10.45 4.20
N VAL A 263 -5.49 -10.76 2.90
CA VAL A 263 -4.76 -10.08 1.82
C VAL A 263 -5.18 -8.63 1.61
N ASP A 264 -6.34 -8.23 2.10
CA ASP A 264 -6.84 -6.85 2.06
C ASP A 264 -6.66 -6.07 3.37
N ASP A 265 -6.05 -6.69 4.41
CA ASP A 265 -5.59 -5.99 5.61
C ASP A 265 -4.46 -5.00 5.31
N PHE A 266 -4.26 -4.05 6.22
CA PHE A 266 -3.14 -3.13 6.19
C PHE A 266 -1.92 -3.69 6.92
N SER A 267 -0.75 -3.55 6.32
CA SER A 267 0.49 -4.07 6.89
C SER A 267 1.71 -3.26 6.45
N SER A 268 2.81 -3.36 7.19
CA SER A 268 4.04 -2.63 6.89
C SER A 268 5.27 -3.42 7.30
N PHE A 269 6.41 -3.12 6.68
CA PHE A 269 7.73 -3.57 7.12
C PHE A 269 8.32 -2.70 8.24
N HIS A 270 7.65 -1.62 8.62
CA HIS A 270 8.07 -0.80 9.74
C HIS A 270 7.82 -1.53 11.06
N PRO A 271 8.81 -1.64 11.96
CA PRO A 271 8.69 -2.43 13.19
C PRO A 271 7.71 -1.81 14.21
N THR A 272 7.30 -0.56 14.01
CA THR A 272 6.47 0.19 14.97
C THR A 272 5.00 0.27 14.59
N GLY A 273 4.60 -0.19 13.40
CA GLY A 273 3.22 -0.16 12.94
C GLY A 273 3.07 0.19 11.47
N VAL A 274 1.87 0.59 11.08
CA VAL A 274 1.45 0.91 9.71
C VAL A 274 1.14 2.40 9.61
N LEU A 275 1.62 3.05 8.56
CA LEU A 275 1.31 4.47 8.28
C LEU A 275 -0.01 4.58 7.52
N PHE A 276 -0.84 5.52 7.96
CA PHE A 276 -2.08 5.90 7.32
C PHE A 276 -2.10 7.39 6.98
N LEU A 277 -2.60 7.72 5.81
CA LEU A 277 -2.99 9.06 5.40
C LEU A 277 -4.43 9.33 5.85
N ARG A 278 -4.66 10.45 6.52
CA ARG A 278 -6.01 10.94 6.84
C ARG A 278 -6.54 11.85 5.74
N GLY A 279 -7.83 12.05 5.73
CA GLY A 279 -8.51 12.94 4.79
C GLY A 279 -8.04 14.39 4.85
N ASP A 280 -7.51 14.87 5.96
CA ASP A 280 -6.93 16.21 6.11
C ASP A 280 -5.47 16.34 5.60
N GLY A 281 -4.91 15.27 5.02
CA GLY A 281 -3.52 15.21 4.55
C GLY A 281 -2.49 14.91 5.64
N SER A 282 -2.90 14.76 6.90
CA SER A 282 -2.00 14.33 7.97
C SER A 282 -1.68 12.83 7.86
N VAL A 283 -0.50 12.44 8.33
CA VAL A 283 -0.08 11.03 8.33
C VAL A 283 0.11 10.55 9.75
N ARG A 284 -0.51 9.43 10.07
CA ARG A 284 -0.46 8.80 11.39
C ARG A 284 0.07 7.37 11.30
N MET A 285 0.81 6.96 12.30
CA MET A 285 1.21 5.56 12.48
C MET A 285 0.27 4.90 13.49
N LEU A 286 -0.27 3.75 13.13
CA LEU A 286 -1.00 2.87 14.03
C LEU A 286 -0.19 1.63 14.34
N THR A 287 -0.20 1.22 15.60
CA THR A 287 0.38 -0.05 16.05
C THR A 287 -0.64 -1.18 15.96
N ASP A 288 -0.18 -2.42 16.00
CA ASP A 288 -1.02 -3.62 16.08
C ASP A 288 -1.89 -3.69 17.36
N SER A 289 -1.51 -2.93 18.40
CA SER A 289 -2.22 -2.82 19.68
C SER A 289 -3.34 -1.77 19.67
N VAL A 290 -3.66 -1.16 18.53
CA VAL A 290 -4.79 -0.22 18.43
C VAL A 290 -6.08 -0.93 18.83
N ASN A 291 -6.97 -0.18 19.54
CA ASN A 291 -8.31 -0.69 19.84
C ASN A 291 -9.07 -0.95 18.52
N PRO A 292 -9.57 -2.16 18.26
CA PRO A 292 -10.25 -2.48 17.00
C PRO A 292 -11.44 -1.56 16.68
N ALA A 293 -12.26 -1.20 17.68
CA ALA A 293 -13.40 -0.30 17.49
C ALA A 293 -12.96 1.11 17.07
N VAL A 294 -11.87 1.62 17.66
CA VAL A 294 -11.29 2.90 17.26
C VAL A 294 -10.72 2.82 15.84
N TYR A 295 -10.06 1.74 15.51
CA TYR A 295 -9.50 1.52 14.16
C TYR A 295 -10.61 1.49 13.10
N GLN A 296 -11.72 0.77 13.37
CA GLN A 296 -12.89 0.70 12.49
C GLN A 296 -13.56 2.07 12.32
N ALA A 297 -13.75 2.81 13.42
CA ALA A 297 -14.31 4.16 13.37
C ALA A 297 -13.47 5.12 12.50
N MET A 298 -12.18 4.85 12.29
CA MET A 298 -11.31 5.69 11.44
C MET A 298 -11.31 5.29 9.96
N VAL A 299 -11.92 4.18 9.57
CA VAL A 299 -12.02 3.77 8.16
C VAL A 299 -13.38 4.08 7.55
N THR A 300 -14.38 4.42 8.37
CA THR A 300 -15.69 4.85 7.90
C THR A 300 -15.70 6.35 7.57
N ARG A 301 -16.55 6.77 6.61
CA ARG A 301 -16.74 8.18 6.22
C ARG A 301 -17.86 8.87 6.98
N ALA A 302 -18.82 8.09 7.50
CA ALA A 302 -20.05 8.59 8.10
C ALA A 302 -20.64 7.60 9.12
N GLY A 303 -19.80 6.95 9.93
CA GLY A 303 -20.21 6.02 10.99
C GLY A 303 -20.82 6.72 12.21
N GLY A 304 -20.56 8.02 12.34
CA GLY A 304 -21.06 8.85 13.46
C GLY A 304 -20.20 8.73 14.71
N GLU A 305 -19.05 8.07 14.65
CA GLU A 305 -18.10 7.94 15.75
C GLU A 305 -17.00 8.99 15.61
N ALA A 306 -16.95 9.94 16.55
CA ALA A 306 -15.81 10.84 16.68
C ALA A 306 -14.64 10.11 17.38
N ALA A 307 -14.06 9.11 16.73
CA ALA A 307 -12.91 8.40 17.28
C ALA A 307 -11.61 9.13 16.89
N SER A 308 -10.85 9.59 17.87
CA SER A 308 -9.48 10.06 17.65
C SER A 308 -8.50 9.09 18.30
N VAL A 309 -7.45 8.74 17.57
CA VAL A 309 -6.24 8.11 18.13
C VAL A 309 -5.32 9.27 18.45
N ASP A 310 -5.28 9.71 19.69
CA ASP A 310 -4.29 10.67 20.20
C ASP A 310 -2.96 9.99 20.53
#